data_a8562f6f1f56b1a08d27c25dcef7b18c
#
_entry.id   a8562f6f1f56b1a08d27c25dcef7b18c
#
_cell.length_a   1.000
_cell.length_b   1.000
_cell.length_c   1.000
_cell.angle_alpha   90.00
_cell.angle_beta   90.00
_cell.angle_gamma   90.00
#
_symmetry.space_group_name_H-M   'P 1'
#
loop_
_entity.id
_entity.type
_entity.pdbx_description
1 polymer ?
#
loop_
_entity_poly.entity_id
_entity_poly.type
_entity_poly.pdbx_seq_one_letter_code
_entity_poly.pdbx_strand_id
1 'polypeptide(L)'
;IISIFTFTVICVFYFLSFKKYSQSFLIRYCNLAIVSSFLGYLLFAISFPVETGDSIKATYIIQGFHLVIFVSSIYFEKLKIMNIKIYNIFISLLLIIYIHNFQTFLSHFPYNFTTF
;
A
#
# COMPACT_ATOMS: atom_id res chain seq x y z
N ILE A 1 -1.98 -1.75 15.55
CA ILE A 1 -2.76 -2.98 15.27
C ILE A 1 -3.55 -2.81 13.97
N ILE A 2 -4.33 -1.73 13.78
CA ILE A 2 -5.16 -1.48 12.59
C ILE A 2 -4.33 -1.42 11.30
N SER A 3 -3.18 -0.73 11.33
CA SER A 3 -2.28 -0.59 10.17
C SER A 3 -1.68 -1.95 9.75
N ILE A 4 -1.37 -2.82 10.71
CA ILE A 4 -0.86 -4.16 10.44
C ILE A 4 -1.92 -5.00 9.74
N PHE A 5 -3.18 -4.92 10.19
CA PHE A 5 -4.28 -5.61 9.55
C PHE A 5 -4.47 -5.19 8.10
N THR A 6 -4.51 -3.87 7.84
CA THR A 6 -4.65 -3.33 6.48
C THR A 6 -3.50 -3.80 5.56
N PHE A 7 -2.27 -3.73 6.06
CA PHE A 7 -1.10 -4.20 5.33
C PHE A 7 -1.19 -5.70 5.00
N THR A 8 -1.57 -6.52 5.98
CA THR A 8 -1.73 -7.97 5.78
C THR A 8 -2.77 -8.28 4.70
N VAL A 9 -3.92 -7.58 4.72
CA VAL A 9 -4.97 -7.76 3.71
C VAL A 9 -4.47 -7.39 2.31
N ILE A 10 -3.74 -6.28 2.18
CA ILE A 10 -3.15 -5.86 0.91
C ILE A 10 -2.16 -6.92 0.40
N CYS A 11 -1.28 -7.43 1.26
CA CYS A 11 -0.34 -8.48 0.89
C CYS A 11 -1.04 -9.76 0.43
N VAL A 12 -2.07 -10.22 1.14
CA VAL A 12 -2.85 -11.40 0.75
C VAL A 12 -3.48 -11.19 -0.63
N PHE A 13 -4.12 -10.05 -0.88
CA PHE A 13 -4.73 -9.76 -2.18
C PHE A 13 -3.70 -9.63 -3.30
N TYR A 14 -2.53 -9.09 -3.00
CA TYR A 14 -1.41 -9.07 -3.95
C TYR A 14 -1.01 -10.49 -4.37
N PHE A 15 -0.77 -11.40 -3.41
CA PHE A 15 -0.40 -12.77 -3.72
C PHE A 15 -1.49 -13.52 -4.49
N LEU A 16 -2.76 -13.31 -4.16
CA LEU A 16 -3.89 -13.90 -4.88
C LEU A 16 -3.99 -13.37 -6.31
N SER A 17 -3.76 -12.07 -6.52
CA SER A 17 -3.70 -11.45 -7.84
C SER A 17 -2.55 -12.01 -8.67
N PHE A 18 -1.38 -12.11 -8.07
CA PHE A 18 -0.19 -12.66 -8.72
C PHE A 18 -0.43 -14.09 -9.18
N LYS A 19 -0.89 -14.97 -8.29
CA LYS A 19 -1.17 -16.38 -8.63
C LYS A 19 -2.15 -16.52 -9.79
N LYS A 20 -3.16 -15.66 -9.87
CA LYS A 20 -4.23 -15.79 -10.85
C LYS A 20 -3.95 -15.10 -12.18
N TYR A 21 -3.29 -13.95 -12.16
CA TYR A 21 -3.08 -13.08 -13.33
C TYR A 21 -1.62 -12.99 -13.77
N SER A 22 -0.77 -13.89 -13.32
CA SER A 22 0.67 -13.90 -13.65
C SER A 22 0.96 -13.93 -15.15
N GLN A 23 0.00 -14.37 -15.97
CA GLN A 23 0.11 -14.38 -17.43
C GLN A 23 -0.11 -13.00 -18.07
N SER A 24 -0.73 -12.06 -17.36
CA SER A 24 -0.95 -10.71 -17.88
C SER A 24 0.38 -9.94 -17.97
N PHE A 25 0.65 -9.34 -19.12
CA PHE A 25 1.84 -8.50 -19.33
C PHE A 25 1.93 -7.36 -18.30
N LEU A 26 0.80 -6.69 -18.04
CA LEU A 26 0.73 -5.60 -17.08
C LEU A 26 1.16 -6.02 -15.67
N ILE A 27 0.66 -7.17 -15.21
CA ILE A 27 0.99 -7.66 -13.87
C ILE A 27 2.46 -8.10 -13.79
N ARG A 28 2.99 -8.73 -14.83
CA ARG A 28 4.43 -9.05 -14.88
C ARG A 28 5.30 -7.79 -14.80
N TYR A 29 4.93 -6.76 -15.55
CA TYR A 29 5.62 -5.47 -15.52
C TYR A 29 5.57 -4.82 -14.13
N CYS A 30 4.39 -4.77 -13.52
CA CYS A 30 4.23 -4.26 -12.14
C CYS A 30 5.08 -5.05 -11.14
N ASN A 31 5.11 -6.38 -11.24
CA ASN A 31 5.93 -7.21 -10.35
C ASN A 31 7.43 -6.97 -10.53
N LEU A 32 7.90 -6.83 -11.77
CA LEU A 32 9.28 -6.48 -12.03
C LEU A 32 9.63 -5.11 -11.41
N ALA A 33 8.76 -4.13 -11.56
CA ALA A 33 8.94 -2.81 -10.97
C ALA A 33 8.91 -2.84 -9.43
N ILE A 34 8.03 -3.66 -8.82
CA ILE A 34 8.00 -3.89 -7.36
C ILE A 34 9.33 -4.48 -6.89
N VAL A 35 9.78 -5.56 -7.53
CA VAL A 35 11.05 -6.22 -7.16
C VAL A 35 12.22 -5.25 -7.31
N SER A 36 12.29 -4.48 -8.42
CA SER A 36 13.36 -3.51 -8.63
C SER A 36 13.35 -2.38 -7.59
N SER A 37 12.17 -1.92 -7.16
CA SER A 37 12.04 -0.91 -6.10
C SER A 37 12.56 -1.43 -4.75
N PHE A 38 12.23 -2.67 -4.38
CA PHE A 38 12.74 -3.27 -3.14
C PHE A 38 14.25 -3.56 -3.21
N LEU A 39 14.75 -4.03 -4.35
CA LEU A 39 16.19 -4.22 -4.55
C LEU A 39 16.94 -2.88 -4.51
N GLY A 40 16.42 -1.85 -5.15
CA GLY A 40 16.96 -0.49 -5.09
C GLY A 40 17.03 0.03 -3.66
N TYR A 41 15.97 -0.17 -2.88
CA TYR A 41 15.97 0.17 -1.46
C TYR A 41 17.05 -0.58 -0.67
N LEU A 42 17.16 -1.91 -0.86
CA LEU A 42 18.15 -2.74 -0.18
C LEU A 42 19.58 -2.30 -0.52
N LEU A 43 19.88 -2.10 -1.80
CA LEU A 43 21.18 -1.64 -2.26
C LEU A 43 21.53 -0.27 -1.66
N PHE A 44 20.56 0.64 -1.64
CA PHE A 44 20.76 1.96 -1.05
C PHE A 44 20.95 1.89 0.46
N ALA A 45 20.18 1.06 1.17
CA ALA A 45 20.33 0.86 2.61
C ALA A 45 21.67 0.27 3.02
N ILE A 46 22.24 -0.63 2.19
CA ILE A 46 23.56 -1.22 2.41
C ILE A 46 24.67 -0.21 2.10
N SER A 47 24.54 0.54 1.00
CA SER A 47 25.56 1.49 0.55
C SER A 47 25.64 2.74 1.44
N PHE A 48 24.52 3.14 2.01
CA PHE A 48 24.39 4.35 2.84
C PHE A 48 23.71 4.05 4.17
N PRO A 49 24.40 3.43 5.13
CA PRO A 49 23.83 3.02 6.41
C PRO A 49 23.52 4.20 7.36
N VAL A 50 23.82 5.44 6.96
CA VAL A 50 23.68 6.63 7.81
C VAL A 50 22.23 7.12 7.83
N GLU A 51 21.76 7.63 8.99
CA GLU A 51 20.40 8.13 9.23
C GLU A 51 19.96 9.27 8.30
N THR A 52 20.89 10.07 7.81
CA THR A 52 20.61 11.23 6.95
C THR A 52 19.96 10.92 5.61
N GLY A 53 19.90 9.65 5.21
CA GLY A 53 19.31 9.21 3.94
C GLY A 53 17.88 8.65 4.05
N ASP A 54 17.22 8.72 5.20
CA ASP A 54 15.95 8.03 5.44
C ASP A 54 14.80 8.47 4.55
N SER A 55 14.72 9.76 4.23
CA SER A 55 13.69 10.28 3.32
C SER A 55 13.86 9.76 1.88
N ILE A 56 15.10 9.64 1.40
CA ILE A 56 15.40 9.09 0.07
C ILE A 56 15.11 7.58 0.05
N LYS A 57 15.51 6.85 1.11
CA LYS A 57 15.21 5.43 1.27
C LYS A 57 13.70 5.17 1.25
N ALA A 58 12.92 6.00 1.96
CA ALA A 58 11.46 5.90 1.99
C ALA A 58 10.83 6.06 0.61
N THR A 59 11.37 6.91 -0.28
CA THR A 59 10.84 7.14 -1.62
C THR A 59 10.82 5.86 -2.47
N TYR A 60 11.87 5.05 -2.41
CA TYR A 60 11.93 3.78 -3.15
C TYR A 60 10.88 2.78 -2.67
N ILE A 61 10.69 2.68 -1.36
CA ILE A 61 9.67 1.79 -0.77
C ILE A 61 8.26 2.25 -1.13
N ILE A 62 7.98 3.57 -1.05
CA ILE A 62 6.64 4.12 -1.35
C ILE A 62 6.20 3.74 -2.75
N GLN A 63 7.05 3.85 -3.75
CA GLN A 63 6.72 3.45 -5.13
C GLN A 63 6.37 1.97 -5.23
N GLY A 64 7.15 1.11 -4.58
CA GLY A 64 6.86 -0.32 -4.51
C GLY A 64 5.50 -0.62 -3.88
N PHE A 65 5.17 0.05 -2.78
CA PHE A 65 3.87 -0.11 -2.11
C PHE A 65 2.69 0.36 -2.96
N HIS A 66 2.80 1.46 -3.69
CA HIS A 66 1.74 1.89 -4.58
C HIS A 66 1.43 0.83 -5.66
N LEU A 67 2.46 0.21 -6.23
CA LEU A 67 2.29 -0.86 -7.20
C LEU A 67 1.69 -2.12 -6.57
N VAL A 68 2.07 -2.47 -5.35
CA VAL A 68 1.45 -3.59 -4.60
C VAL A 68 -0.03 -3.33 -4.38
N ILE A 69 -0.42 -2.11 -3.97
CA ILE A 69 -1.82 -1.71 -3.80
C ILE A 69 -2.58 -1.80 -5.12
N PHE A 70 -1.99 -1.31 -6.21
CA PHE A 70 -2.58 -1.37 -7.54
C PHE A 70 -2.86 -2.81 -7.98
N VAL A 71 -1.89 -3.70 -7.86
CA VAL A 71 -2.07 -5.13 -8.19
C VAL A 71 -3.11 -5.79 -7.29
N SER A 72 -3.14 -5.44 -6.00
CA SER A 72 -4.12 -5.94 -5.04
C SER A 72 -5.55 -5.51 -5.41
N SER A 73 -5.74 -4.30 -5.92
CA SER A 73 -7.04 -3.77 -6.29
C SER A 73 -7.73 -4.58 -7.38
N ILE A 74 -6.97 -5.19 -8.29
CA ILE A 74 -7.49 -6.05 -9.36
C ILE A 74 -8.20 -7.28 -8.77
N TYR A 75 -7.64 -7.87 -7.72
CA TYR A 75 -8.29 -9.00 -7.04
C TYR A 75 -9.48 -8.54 -6.20
N PHE A 76 -9.36 -7.37 -5.60
CA PHE A 76 -10.44 -6.78 -4.81
C PHE A 76 -11.69 -6.50 -5.66
N GLU A 77 -11.52 -5.96 -6.87
CA GLU A 77 -12.61 -5.77 -7.82
C GLU A 77 -13.28 -7.11 -8.18
N LYS A 78 -12.49 -8.16 -8.37
CA LYS A 78 -13.02 -9.47 -8.65
C LYS A 78 -13.80 -10.06 -7.46
N LEU A 79 -13.40 -9.79 -6.23
CA LEU A 79 -14.11 -10.21 -5.04
C LEU A 79 -15.56 -9.69 -5.04
N LYS A 80 -15.80 -8.49 -5.58
CA LYS A 80 -17.15 -7.93 -5.78
C LYS A 80 -18.03 -8.84 -6.63
N ILE A 81 -17.48 -9.40 -7.70
CA ILE A 81 -18.22 -10.30 -8.61
C ILE A 81 -18.44 -11.68 -7.96
N MET A 82 -17.46 -12.17 -7.22
CA MET A 82 -17.54 -13.50 -6.59
C MET A 82 -18.46 -13.52 -5.37
N ASN A 83 -18.35 -12.52 -4.50
CA ASN A 83 -19.13 -12.47 -3.26
C ASN A 83 -19.29 -11.01 -2.78
N ILE A 84 -20.43 -10.40 -3.14
CA ILE A 84 -20.75 -9.02 -2.80
C ILE A 84 -20.80 -8.78 -1.27
N LYS A 85 -21.22 -9.78 -0.48
CA LYS A 85 -21.28 -9.64 0.99
C LYS A 85 -19.90 -9.47 1.60
N ILE A 86 -18.94 -10.33 1.19
CA ILE A 86 -17.55 -10.24 1.64
C ILE A 86 -16.93 -8.92 1.17
N TYR A 87 -17.15 -8.53 -0.08
CA TYR A 87 -16.68 -7.25 -0.61
C TYR A 87 -17.17 -6.07 0.24
N ASN A 88 -18.47 -6.02 0.57
CA ASN A 88 -19.04 -4.95 1.38
C ASN A 88 -18.48 -4.90 2.81
N ILE A 89 -18.21 -6.06 3.41
CA ILE A 89 -17.54 -6.13 4.72
C ILE A 89 -16.15 -5.50 4.64
N PHE A 90 -15.36 -5.83 3.62
CA PHE A 90 -14.02 -5.23 3.43
C PHE A 90 -14.09 -3.73 3.17
N ILE A 91 -15.03 -3.26 2.34
CA ILE A 91 -15.23 -1.80 2.11
C ILE A 91 -15.57 -1.10 3.42
N SER A 92 -16.49 -1.66 4.21
CA SER A 92 -16.87 -1.07 5.50
C SER A 92 -15.70 -1.00 6.47
N LEU A 93 -14.88 -2.04 6.54
CA LEU A 93 -13.66 -2.06 7.36
C LEU A 93 -12.65 -1.00 6.91
N LEU A 94 -12.39 -0.89 5.59
CA LEU A 94 -11.50 0.12 5.05
C LEU A 94 -12.02 1.54 5.32
N LEU A 95 -13.33 1.77 5.24
CA LEU A 95 -13.95 3.05 5.56
C LEU A 95 -13.76 3.42 7.04
N ILE A 96 -13.96 2.48 7.95
CA ILE A 96 -13.74 2.68 9.40
C ILE A 96 -12.28 3.04 9.66
N ILE A 97 -11.34 2.34 9.02
CA ILE A 97 -9.90 2.61 9.13
C ILE A 97 -9.57 4.00 8.60
N TYR A 98 -10.16 4.38 7.46
CA TYR A 98 -9.95 5.69 6.87
C TYR A 98 -10.45 6.82 7.79
N ILE A 99 -11.66 6.69 8.34
CA ILE A 99 -12.23 7.66 9.28
C ILE A 99 -11.36 7.78 10.53
N HIS A 100 -10.89 6.66 11.09
CA HIS A 100 -10.01 6.66 12.25
C HIS A 100 -8.68 7.39 11.97
N ASN A 101 -8.06 7.12 10.83
CA ASN A 101 -6.80 7.77 10.45
C ASN A 101 -7.00 9.26 10.10
N PHE A 102 -8.17 9.64 9.60
CA PHE A 102 -8.49 11.03 9.28
C PHE A 102 -8.51 11.93 10.52
N GLN A 103 -9.01 11.44 11.65
CA GLN A 103 -8.92 12.17 12.92
C GLN A 103 -7.47 12.44 13.33
N THR A 104 -6.59 11.45 13.19
CA THR A 104 -5.16 11.61 13.46
C THR A 104 -4.52 12.64 12.53
N PHE A 105 -4.88 12.63 11.24
CA PHE A 105 -4.41 13.61 10.28
C PHE A 105 -4.86 15.04 10.67
N LEU A 106 -6.12 15.23 11.06
CA LEU A 106 -6.64 16.53 11.51
C LEU A 106 -5.96 17.02 12.80
N SER A 107 -5.62 16.12 13.73
CA SER A 107 -4.96 16.49 14.99
C SER A 107 -3.53 17.01 14.80
N HIS A 108 -2.90 16.70 13.67
CA HIS A 108 -1.56 17.19 13.31
C HIS A 108 -1.56 18.49 12.49
N PHE A 109 -2.75 19.00 12.09
CA PHE A 109 -2.82 20.34 11.51
C PHE A 109 -2.54 21.36 12.61
N PRO A 110 -1.50 22.20 12.46
CA PRO A 110 -1.23 23.24 13.44
C PRO A 110 -2.41 24.22 13.47
N TYR A 111 -2.97 24.45 14.66
CA TYR A 111 -4.03 25.42 14.95
C TYR A 111 -3.61 26.89 14.71
N ASN A 112 -2.60 27.15 13.90
CA ASN A 112 -2.06 28.49 13.66
C ASN A 112 -2.87 29.32 12.65
N PHE A 113 -4.14 28.97 12.40
CA PHE A 113 -5.03 29.80 11.57
C PHE A 113 -5.79 30.89 12.35
N THR A 114 -5.50 31.12 13.62
CA THR A 114 -6.22 32.10 14.46
C THR A 114 -5.44 33.39 14.74
N THR A 115 -4.44 33.71 13.94
CA THR A 115 -3.79 35.04 14.04
C THR A 115 -3.75 35.69 12.66
N PHE A 116 -4.91 36.17 12.19
CA PHE A 116 -5.05 37.27 11.27
C PHE A 116 -6.10 38.25 11.83
#